data_29f390f24a2de21ff5d34c04c4887260
#
_entry.id   29f390f24a2de21ff5d34c04c4887260
#
_cell.length_a   1.000
_cell.length_b   1.000
_cell.length_c   1.000
_cell.angle_alpha   90.00
_cell.angle_beta   90.00
_cell.angle_gamma   90.00
#
_symmetry.space_group_name_H-M   'P 1'
#
loop_
_entity.id
_entity.type
_entity.pdbx_description
1 polymer ?
#
loop_
_entity_poly.entity_id
_entity_poly.type
_entity_poly.pdbx_seq_one_letter_code
_entity_poly.pdbx_strand_id
1 'polypeptide(L)'
;MLNQDFQHLREQHTIASPIAFVGIGLHSGRRVIMRILPAGADTGISFTRRDLPEGENRFVALWNRVDGTELCTTLSNRHGHHLATVEHLLSAFSGLGIDNAAVAVDGPEVPVVDGSAMPFVSALINAGIRPLGTPRDLLVIRRPVRIQQGESWAELLPDHTLRVTVSIDFHQQDIGLQCLSMCVSPNTYSREIASARTFGFAENVWQLRRRGLALGGSVKNAILLENGRVANMEGLRFPDEFVRHKALDAIGDLALAPAPIIGHYRANRPGHRLNNDLLRLLMSDERSWQRVAAADLLDGKINGLDQAMLGIGLEEATYGSDTSHAVRSEKLSTWREALDRVLGRTDGDTP
;
A
#
# COMPACT_ATOMS: atom_id res chain seq x y z
N MET A 1 -18.83 -10.74 19.04
CA MET A 1 -18.65 -10.81 17.57
C MET A 1 -17.33 -10.20 17.07
N LEU A 2 -16.54 -9.52 17.88
CA LEU A 2 -15.21 -8.96 17.49
C LEU A 2 -14.11 -10.01 17.27
N ASN A 3 -14.33 -11.26 17.63
CA ASN A 3 -13.28 -12.29 17.65
C ASN A 3 -13.04 -13.02 16.32
N GLN A 4 -13.89 -12.90 15.32
CA GLN A 4 -13.72 -13.63 14.04
C GLN A 4 -12.92 -12.84 13.00
N ASP A 5 -13.01 -11.50 12.97
CA ASP A 5 -12.32 -10.66 11.98
C ASP A 5 -10.80 -10.58 12.19
N PHE A 6 -10.29 -10.91 13.37
CA PHE A 6 -8.86 -10.85 13.70
C PHE A 6 -8.18 -12.22 13.86
N GLN A 7 -8.90 -13.33 13.72
CA GLN A 7 -8.33 -14.69 13.79
C GLN A 7 -7.22 -14.89 12.76
N HIS A 8 -7.38 -14.30 11.55
CA HIS A 8 -6.41 -14.33 10.49
C HIS A 8 -5.08 -13.60 10.82
N LEU A 9 -5.03 -12.83 11.93
CA LEU A 9 -3.81 -12.18 12.36
C LEU A 9 -2.94 -13.05 13.27
N ARG A 10 -3.47 -14.14 13.84
CA ARG A 10 -2.77 -14.92 14.88
C ARG A 10 -1.58 -15.72 14.35
N GLU A 11 -1.66 -16.17 13.12
CA GLU A 11 -0.66 -17.04 12.51
C GLU A 11 -0.28 -16.56 11.11
N GLN A 12 0.87 -17.00 10.66
CA GLN A 12 1.40 -16.69 9.34
C GLN A 12 0.62 -17.42 8.26
N HIS A 13 0.47 -16.77 7.11
CA HIS A 13 -0.23 -17.32 5.95
C HIS A 13 0.63 -17.35 4.70
N THR A 14 0.30 -18.30 3.82
CA THR A 14 0.77 -18.39 2.43
C THR A 14 -0.39 -18.72 1.50
N ILE A 15 -0.17 -18.72 0.20
CA ILE A 15 -1.16 -19.19 -0.78
C ILE A 15 -1.27 -20.72 -0.76
N ALA A 16 -2.45 -21.26 -1.04
CA ALA A 16 -2.66 -22.69 -1.05
C ALA A 16 -2.19 -23.36 -2.36
N SER A 17 -2.31 -22.66 -3.51
CA SER A 17 -1.97 -23.17 -4.82
C SER A 17 -1.14 -22.16 -5.62
N PRO A 18 -0.24 -22.62 -6.53
CA PRO A 18 0.52 -21.73 -7.40
C PRO A 18 -0.37 -20.90 -8.35
N ILE A 19 0.06 -19.67 -8.62
CA ILE A 19 -0.59 -18.75 -9.55
C ILE A 19 0.40 -18.35 -10.65
N ALA A 20 -0.10 -18.09 -11.85
CA ALA A 20 0.70 -17.56 -12.95
C ALA A 20 0.05 -16.33 -13.58
N PHE A 21 0.87 -15.35 -13.91
CA PHE A 21 0.49 -14.15 -14.65
C PHE A 21 1.35 -14.02 -15.91
N VAL A 22 0.73 -13.50 -16.96
CA VAL A 22 1.43 -13.02 -18.14
C VAL A 22 1.01 -11.58 -18.34
N GLY A 23 1.97 -10.68 -18.42
CA GLY A 23 1.68 -9.26 -18.57
C GLY A 23 2.84 -8.48 -19.15
N ILE A 24 2.84 -7.18 -18.96
CA ILE A 24 3.85 -6.23 -19.44
C ILE A 24 4.35 -5.45 -18.23
N GLY A 25 5.65 -5.19 -18.17
CA GLY A 25 6.22 -4.22 -17.23
C GLY A 25 5.80 -2.79 -17.63
N LEU A 26 5.33 -1.99 -16.67
CA LEU A 26 4.86 -0.62 -16.93
C LEU A 26 5.98 0.25 -17.50
N HIS A 27 7.17 0.17 -16.91
CA HIS A 27 8.31 1.00 -17.30
C HIS A 27 9.13 0.36 -18.40
N SER A 28 9.45 -0.92 -18.28
CA SER A 28 10.29 -1.64 -19.24
C SER A 28 9.61 -1.94 -20.57
N GLY A 29 8.28 -1.99 -20.62
CA GLY A 29 7.52 -2.43 -21.80
C GLY A 29 7.74 -3.89 -22.17
N ARG A 30 8.51 -4.65 -21.39
CA ARG A 30 8.82 -6.06 -21.67
C ARG A 30 7.66 -6.95 -21.25
N ARG A 31 7.40 -7.98 -22.08
CA ARG A 31 6.51 -9.07 -21.67
C ARG A 31 7.16 -9.84 -20.53
N VAL A 32 6.39 -10.12 -19.48
CA VAL A 32 6.85 -10.79 -18.27
C VAL A 32 5.90 -11.93 -17.93
N ILE A 33 6.48 -13.09 -17.60
CA ILE A 33 5.80 -14.23 -16.99
C ILE A 33 6.18 -14.22 -15.51
N MET A 34 5.18 -14.15 -14.66
CA MET A 34 5.33 -14.19 -13.21
C MET A 34 4.60 -15.40 -12.64
N ARG A 35 5.23 -16.08 -11.67
CA ARG A 35 4.61 -17.13 -10.88
C ARG A 35 4.72 -16.80 -9.41
N ILE A 36 3.61 -16.97 -8.69
CA ILE A 36 3.55 -16.86 -7.23
C ILE A 36 3.39 -18.29 -6.70
N LEU A 37 4.26 -18.68 -5.80
CA LEU A 37 4.33 -20.03 -5.24
C LEU A 37 4.12 -19.97 -3.72
N PRO A 38 3.50 -21.00 -3.10
CA PRO A 38 3.49 -21.14 -1.66
C PRO A 38 4.92 -21.11 -1.09
N ALA A 39 5.07 -20.56 0.11
CA ALA A 39 6.33 -20.54 0.83
C ALA A 39 6.12 -21.02 2.27
N GLY A 40 7.20 -21.48 2.91
CA GLY A 40 7.18 -21.91 4.32
C GLY A 40 7.05 -20.72 5.27
N ALA A 41 6.77 -21.00 6.54
CA ALA A 41 6.79 -20.01 7.60
C ALA A 41 8.17 -19.34 7.70
N ASP A 42 8.18 -18.08 8.16
CA ASP A 42 9.37 -17.26 8.39
C ASP A 42 10.24 -16.97 7.15
N THR A 43 9.71 -17.25 5.94
CA THR A 43 10.45 -16.95 4.70
C THR A 43 10.19 -15.54 4.17
N GLY A 44 9.08 -14.90 4.59
CA GLY A 44 8.64 -13.61 4.07
C GLY A 44 8.31 -13.66 2.59
N ILE A 45 8.29 -12.48 1.97
CA ILE A 45 8.09 -12.34 0.51
C ILE A 45 9.47 -12.27 -0.15
N SER A 46 9.71 -13.17 -1.10
CA SER A 46 10.94 -13.20 -1.88
C SER A 46 10.67 -13.27 -3.38
N PHE A 47 11.56 -12.65 -4.16
CA PHE A 47 11.50 -12.69 -5.62
C PHE A 47 12.73 -13.40 -6.20
N THR A 48 12.53 -14.08 -7.32
CA THR A 48 13.58 -14.69 -8.11
C THR A 48 13.45 -14.25 -9.57
N ARG A 49 14.43 -13.53 -10.09
CA ARG A 49 14.52 -13.17 -11.51
C ARG A 49 15.13 -14.34 -12.28
N ARG A 50 14.30 -15.01 -13.10
CA ARG A 50 14.70 -16.20 -13.86
C ARG A 50 15.56 -15.88 -15.09
N ASP A 51 15.65 -14.64 -15.48
CA ASP A 51 16.51 -14.13 -16.56
C ASP A 51 17.93 -13.80 -16.07
N LEU A 52 18.24 -13.99 -14.79
CA LEU A 52 19.55 -13.80 -14.19
C LEU A 52 20.21 -15.15 -13.83
N PRO A 53 21.55 -15.18 -13.73
CA PRO A 53 22.27 -16.37 -13.28
C PRO A 53 21.82 -16.86 -11.90
N GLU A 54 21.88 -18.18 -11.71
CA GLU A 54 21.63 -18.78 -10.39
C GLU A 54 22.64 -18.26 -9.36
N GLY A 55 22.15 -17.99 -8.15
CA GLY A 55 22.95 -17.37 -7.09
C GLY A 55 22.96 -15.83 -7.10
N GLU A 56 22.66 -15.19 -8.24
CA GLU A 56 22.58 -13.73 -8.37
C GLU A 56 21.15 -13.20 -8.56
N ASN A 57 20.17 -14.07 -8.57
CA ASN A 57 18.82 -13.80 -9.03
C ASN A 57 17.77 -13.60 -7.93
N ARG A 58 18.17 -13.65 -6.64
CA ARG A 58 17.25 -13.53 -5.50
C ARG A 58 17.17 -12.12 -4.97
N PHE A 59 15.95 -11.71 -4.61
CA PHE A 59 15.60 -10.43 -3.98
C PHE A 59 14.69 -10.71 -2.78
N VAL A 60 14.92 -10.02 -1.69
CA VAL A 60 14.08 -10.09 -0.50
C VAL A 60 13.28 -8.79 -0.42
N ALA A 61 11.98 -8.89 -0.17
CA ALA A 61 11.11 -7.73 -0.02
C ALA A 61 11.29 -7.12 1.39
N LEU A 62 12.31 -6.29 1.54
CA LEU A 62 12.61 -5.58 2.79
C LEU A 62 12.96 -4.12 2.50
N TRP A 63 12.62 -3.25 3.43
CA TRP A 63 12.84 -1.80 3.37
C TRP A 63 14.29 -1.39 3.04
N ASN A 64 15.29 -2.14 3.54
CA ASN A 64 16.71 -1.88 3.31
C ASN A 64 17.23 -2.44 1.98
N ARG A 65 16.36 -3.03 1.17
CA ARG A 65 16.64 -3.52 -0.18
C ARG A 65 16.06 -2.61 -1.27
N VAL A 66 15.38 -1.53 -0.88
CA VAL A 66 14.89 -0.52 -1.83
C VAL A 66 16.05 0.36 -2.25
N ASP A 67 16.26 0.44 -3.57
CA ASP A 67 17.34 1.19 -4.21
C ASP A 67 16.83 2.20 -5.25
N GLY A 68 15.58 2.09 -5.67
CA GLY A 68 14.90 3.03 -6.56
C GLY A 68 13.48 3.32 -6.10
N THR A 69 13.10 4.60 -6.16
CA THR A 69 11.77 5.08 -5.76
C THR A 69 11.20 6.08 -6.76
N GLU A 70 11.79 6.18 -7.94
CA GLU A 70 11.29 7.03 -9.01
C GLU A 70 10.16 6.31 -9.76
N LEU A 71 8.93 6.80 -9.61
CA LEU A 71 7.69 6.31 -10.24
C LEU A 71 7.27 4.90 -9.83
N CYS A 72 8.09 4.12 -9.17
CA CYS A 72 7.79 2.80 -8.63
C CYS A 72 8.78 2.44 -7.53
N THR A 73 8.49 1.40 -6.78
CA THR A 73 9.42 0.82 -5.80
C THR A 73 10.26 -0.26 -6.46
N THR A 74 11.59 -0.05 -6.43
CA THR A 74 12.58 -0.96 -7.01
C THR A 74 13.43 -1.60 -5.91
N LEU A 75 13.46 -2.92 -5.88
CA LEU A 75 14.35 -3.70 -5.02
C LEU A 75 15.70 -3.93 -5.71
N SER A 76 16.78 -3.93 -4.91
CA SER A 76 18.09 -4.39 -5.35
C SER A 76 18.57 -5.59 -4.55
N ASN A 77 19.49 -6.34 -5.13
CA ASN A 77 20.20 -7.41 -4.44
C ASN A 77 21.69 -7.09 -4.26
N ARG A 78 22.40 -7.96 -3.55
CA ARG A 78 23.85 -7.79 -3.28
C ARG A 78 24.75 -7.77 -4.55
N HIS A 79 24.22 -8.19 -5.69
CA HIS A 79 24.93 -8.24 -6.97
C HIS A 79 24.65 -7.03 -7.86
N GLY A 80 23.87 -6.03 -7.36
CA GLY A 80 23.53 -4.83 -8.11
C GLY A 80 22.43 -5.04 -9.16
N HIS A 81 21.74 -6.17 -9.15
CA HIS A 81 20.56 -6.37 -10.00
C HIS A 81 19.32 -5.74 -9.35
N HIS A 82 18.35 -5.35 -10.17
CA HIS A 82 17.13 -4.65 -9.75
C HIS A 82 15.87 -5.40 -10.15
N LEU A 83 14.80 -5.23 -9.36
CA LEU A 83 13.43 -5.65 -9.67
C LEU A 83 12.48 -4.50 -9.37
N ALA A 84 11.80 -3.99 -10.38
CA ALA A 84 10.95 -2.81 -10.31
C ALA A 84 9.46 -3.14 -10.13
N THR A 85 8.68 -2.14 -9.69
CA THR A 85 7.21 -2.14 -9.63
C THR A 85 6.66 -3.26 -8.74
N VAL A 86 7.24 -3.40 -7.55
CA VAL A 86 6.85 -4.46 -6.59
C VAL A 86 5.66 -4.07 -5.71
N GLU A 87 5.35 -2.77 -5.60
CA GLU A 87 4.40 -2.19 -4.66
C GLU A 87 2.98 -2.71 -4.80
N HIS A 88 2.45 -2.87 -6.02
CA HIS A 88 1.06 -3.32 -6.21
C HIS A 88 0.88 -4.78 -5.75
N LEU A 89 1.85 -5.64 -6.04
CA LEU A 89 1.82 -7.04 -5.59
C LEU A 89 2.04 -7.13 -4.07
N LEU A 90 2.97 -6.36 -3.51
CA LEU A 90 3.19 -6.30 -2.07
C LEU A 90 1.96 -5.74 -1.34
N SER A 91 1.28 -4.76 -1.94
CA SER A 91 0.01 -4.23 -1.43
C SER A 91 -1.07 -5.32 -1.36
N ALA A 92 -1.18 -6.16 -2.41
CA ALA A 92 -2.11 -7.28 -2.42
C ALA A 92 -1.79 -8.32 -1.34
N PHE A 93 -0.52 -8.68 -1.15
CA PHE A 93 -0.12 -9.59 -0.08
C PHE A 93 -0.44 -9.02 1.30
N SER A 94 -0.05 -7.76 1.55
CA SER A 94 -0.32 -7.08 2.81
C SER A 94 -1.81 -6.94 3.09
N GLY A 95 -2.58 -6.49 2.09
CA GLY A 95 -4.03 -6.30 2.20
C GLY A 95 -4.80 -7.59 2.49
N LEU A 96 -4.31 -8.74 2.03
CA LEU A 96 -4.90 -10.05 2.27
C LEU A 96 -4.28 -10.81 3.46
N GLY A 97 -3.27 -10.25 4.11
CA GLY A 97 -2.61 -10.88 5.25
C GLY A 97 -1.74 -12.09 4.88
N ILE A 98 -1.14 -12.09 3.68
CA ILE A 98 -0.19 -13.12 3.23
C ILE A 98 1.22 -12.70 3.65
N ASP A 99 1.84 -13.52 4.51
CA ASP A 99 3.17 -13.25 5.08
C ASP A 99 4.30 -13.86 4.25
N ASN A 100 4.03 -14.99 3.61
CA ASN A 100 5.05 -15.81 2.98
C ASN A 100 4.66 -16.19 1.55
N ALA A 101 5.48 -15.81 0.58
CA ALA A 101 5.31 -16.20 -0.83
C ALA A 101 6.65 -16.14 -1.57
N ALA A 102 6.86 -17.07 -2.48
CA ALA A 102 7.99 -17.04 -3.42
C ALA A 102 7.49 -16.62 -4.80
N VAL A 103 8.02 -15.52 -5.33
CA VAL A 103 7.61 -14.95 -6.62
C VAL A 103 8.74 -15.13 -7.64
N ALA A 104 8.47 -15.82 -8.73
CA ALA A 104 9.42 -15.99 -9.83
C ALA A 104 8.98 -15.12 -11.02
N VAL A 105 9.87 -14.28 -11.52
CA VAL A 105 9.66 -13.42 -12.70
C VAL A 105 10.75 -13.66 -13.75
N ASP A 106 10.44 -13.56 -15.02
CA ASP A 106 11.40 -13.73 -16.11
C ASP A 106 11.89 -12.40 -16.71
N GLY A 107 11.80 -11.33 -15.93
CA GLY A 107 12.18 -9.98 -16.37
C GLY A 107 12.50 -9.04 -15.21
N PRO A 108 12.88 -7.80 -15.53
CA PRO A 108 13.34 -6.81 -14.55
C PRO A 108 12.22 -6.13 -13.76
N GLU A 109 10.96 -6.48 -14.02
CA GLU A 109 9.81 -5.75 -13.49
C GLU A 109 8.64 -6.70 -13.23
N VAL A 110 7.87 -6.46 -12.16
CA VAL A 110 6.59 -7.14 -11.90
C VAL A 110 5.58 -6.66 -12.94
N PRO A 111 4.74 -7.54 -13.55
CA PRO A 111 3.77 -7.11 -14.54
C PRO A 111 2.73 -6.19 -13.92
N VAL A 112 2.42 -5.08 -14.62
CA VAL A 112 1.48 -4.04 -14.13
C VAL A 112 0.02 -4.49 -14.19
N VAL A 113 -0.27 -5.51 -14.99
CA VAL A 113 -1.62 -6.07 -15.26
C VAL A 113 -2.57 -4.97 -15.75
N ASP A 114 -3.58 -4.58 -14.96
CA ASP A 114 -4.53 -3.52 -15.28
C ASP A 114 -4.21 -2.19 -14.58
N GLY A 115 -3.04 -2.11 -13.92
CA GLY A 115 -2.60 -0.93 -13.18
C GLY A 115 -3.10 -0.86 -11.73
N SER A 116 -3.89 -1.83 -11.29
CA SER A 116 -4.38 -1.95 -9.91
C SER A 116 -3.82 -3.22 -9.24
N ALA A 117 -4.14 -3.42 -7.97
CA ALA A 117 -3.83 -4.67 -7.26
C ALA A 117 -4.95 -5.73 -7.42
N MET A 118 -6.12 -5.39 -7.95
CA MET A 118 -7.29 -6.28 -7.99
C MET A 118 -7.04 -7.60 -8.73
N PRO A 119 -6.34 -7.66 -9.89
CA PRO A 119 -6.04 -8.94 -10.52
C PRO A 119 -5.22 -9.87 -9.63
N PHE A 120 -4.27 -9.33 -8.85
CA PHE A 120 -3.51 -10.12 -7.88
C PHE A 120 -4.41 -10.59 -6.74
N VAL A 121 -5.21 -9.72 -6.16
CA VAL A 121 -6.19 -10.04 -5.10
C VAL A 121 -7.13 -11.17 -5.54
N SER A 122 -7.74 -11.03 -6.72
CA SER A 122 -8.66 -12.05 -7.25
C SER A 122 -7.98 -13.40 -7.43
N ALA A 123 -6.76 -13.41 -7.97
CA ALA A 123 -6.01 -14.65 -8.18
C ALA A 123 -5.58 -15.29 -6.85
N LEU A 124 -5.15 -14.47 -5.87
CA LEU A 124 -4.75 -14.93 -4.54
C LEU A 124 -5.93 -15.55 -3.77
N ILE A 125 -7.11 -14.90 -3.81
CA ILE A 125 -8.34 -15.43 -3.21
C ILE A 125 -8.74 -16.76 -3.89
N ASN A 126 -8.71 -16.81 -5.22
CA ASN A 126 -9.05 -18.03 -5.97
C ASN A 126 -8.07 -19.19 -5.73
N ALA A 127 -6.79 -18.90 -5.51
CA ALA A 127 -5.78 -19.89 -5.17
C ALA A 127 -5.96 -20.44 -3.74
N GLY A 128 -6.71 -19.72 -2.91
CA GLY A 128 -6.87 -19.97 -1.49
C GLY A 128 -5.69 -19.45 -0.66
N ILE A 129 -5.98 -19.02 0.54
CA ILE A 129 -5.00 -18.60 1.55
C ILE A 129 -5.03 -19.64 2.66
N ARG A 130 -3.87 -20.17 3.03
CA ARG A 130 -3.76 -21.20 4.05
C ARG A 130 -2.86 -20.76 5.20
N PRO A 131 -3.24 -21.09 6.45
CA PRO A 131 -2.41 -20.89 7.61
C PRO A 131 -1.20 -21.83 7.60
N LEU A 132 -0.13 -21.42 8.29
CA LEU A 132 1.11 -22.18 8.41
C LEU A 132 1.33 -22.78 9.80
N GLY A 133 0.41 -22.56 10.75
CA GLY A 133 0.54 -23.05 12.12
C GLY A 133 1.68 -22.40 12.92
N THR A 134 2.26 -21.33 12.40
CA THR A 134 3.35 -20.58 13.03
C THR A 134 2.83 -19.24 13.51
N PRO A 135 3.12 -18.81 14.74
CA PRO A 135 2.71 -17.51 15.26
C PRO A 135 3.13 -16.38 14.32
N ARG A 136 2.27 -15.40 14.18
CA ARG A 136 2.56 -14.18 13.42
C ARG A 136 3.12 -13.12 14.33
N ASP A 137 4.22 -12.52 13.94
CA ASP A 137 4.72 -11.32 14.59
C ASP A 137 4.15 -10.06 13.95
N LEU A 138 3.94 -9.04 14.76
CA LEU A 138 3.48 -7.73 14.37
C LEU A 138 4.49 -6.67 14.83
N LEU A 139 4.60 -5.60 14.08
CA LEU A 139 5.40 -4.43 14.41
C LEU A 139 4.46 -3.32 14.89
N VAL A 140 4.35 -3.16 16.21
CA VAL A 140 3.46 -2.18 16.84
C VAL A 140 4.19 -0.85 17.00
N ILE A 141 3.60 0.23 16.48
CA ILE A 141 4.14 1.58 16.62
C ILE A 141 3.91 2.06 18.06
N ARG A 142 4.99 2.48 18.75
CA ARG A 142 4.99 2.90 20.15
C ARG A 142 5.13 4.41 20.32
N ARG A 143 5.77 5.08 19.37
CA ARG A 143 5.99 6.54 19.36
C ARG A 143 5.78 7.08 17.95
N PRO A 144 5.33 8.33 17.84
CA PRO A 144 5.24 8.97 16.54
C PRO A 144 6.59 9.02 15.83
N VAL A 145 6.58 8.64 14.55
CA VAL A 145 7.73 8.80 13.64
C VAL A 145 7.24 9.61 12.46
N ARG A 146 7.90 10.72 12.14
CA ARG A 146 7.49 11.63 11.07
C ARG A 146 8.67 12.04 10.21
N ILE A 147 8.44 12.09 8.91
CA ILE A 147 9.35 12.66 7.92
C ILE A 147 8.64 13.70 7.08
N GLN A 148 9.36 14.75 6.69
CA GLN A 148 8.83 15.83 5.87
C GLN A 148 9.84 16.21 4.78
N GLN A 149 9.33 16.40 3.56
CA GLN A 149 10.10 16.85 2.39
C GLN A 149 9.31 17.98 1.68
N GLY A 150 9.63 19.22 1.97
CA GLY A 150 8.85 20.38 1.52
C GLY A 150 7.43 20.33 2.10
N GLU A 151 6.43 20.39 1.23
CA GLU A 151 5.00 20.29 1.63
C GLU A 151 4.53 18.83 1.81
N SER A 152 5.30 17.86 1.32
CA SER A 152 4.98 16.43 1.48
C SER A 152 5.48 15.93 2.83
N TRP A 153 4.67 15.13 3.52
CA TRP A 153 5.06 14.49 4.77
C TRP A 153 4.36 13.14 4.93
N ALA A 154 4.97 12.29 5.72
CA ALA A 154 4.39 11.03 6.16
C ALA A 154 4.78 10.76 7.61
N GLU A 155 3.87 10.10 8.34
CA GLU A 155 4.10 9.73 9.74
C GLU A 155 3.44 8.40 10.07
N LEU A 156 4.00 7.73 11.06
CA LEU A 156 3.40 6.57 11.71
C LEU A 156 3.14 6.93 13.18
N LEU A 157 1.90 6.74 13.61
CA LEU A 157 1.42 6.99 14.96
C LEU A 157 0.98 5.67 15.60
N PRO A 158 0.98 5.55 16.94
CA PRO A 158 0.34 4.43 17.63
C PRO A 158 -1.14 4.30 17.23
N ASP A 159 -1.58 3.08 16.94
CA ASP A 159 -2.98 2.69 16.71
C ASP A 159 -3.13 1.20 17.02
N HIS A 160 -4.38 0.70 17.08
CA HIS A 160 -4.70 -0.70 17.37
C HIS A 160 -4.79 -1.57 16.11
N THR A 161 -4.82 -0.95 14.93
CA THR A 161 -4.89 -1.62 13.63
C THR A 161 -3.94 -0.92 12.66
N LEU A 162 -3.73 -1.48 11.48
CA LEU A 162 -3.18 -0.69 10.38
C LEU A 162 -4.29 0.24 9.87
N ARG A 163 -4.19 1.53 10.21
CA ARG A 163 -5.00 2.60 9.65
C ARG A 163 -4.18 3.37 8.64
N VAL A 164 -4.79 3.75 7.54
CA VAL A 164 -4.17 4.56 6.49
C VAL A 164 -5.00 5.81 6.27
N THR A 165 -4.38 7.00 6.39
CA THR A 165 -4.96 8.29 6.01
C THR A 165 -4.03 8.97 5.03
N VAL A 166 -4.51 9.20 3.82
CA VAL A 166 -3.74 9.81 2.73
C VAL A 166 -4.51 11.02 2.21
N SER A 167 -3.80 12.13 2.02
CA SER A 167 -4.29 13.27 1.25
C SER A 167 -3.37 13.53 0.06
N ILE A 168 -3.97 13.91 -1.05
CA ILE A 168 -3.31 14.37 -2.26
C ILE A 168 -3.93 15.70 -2.69
N ASP A 169 -3.12 16.53 -3.33
CA ASP A 169 -3.56 17.80 -3.87
C ASP A 169 -2.83 18.03 -5.19
N PHE A 170 -3.56 17.99 -6.27
CA PHE A 170 -3.06 18.17 -7.63
C PHE A 170 -3.80 19.33 -8.29
N HIS A 171 -3.09 20.07 -9.14
CA HIS A 171 -3.68 21.19 -9.89
C HIS A 171 -4.60 20.73 -11.02
N GLN A 172 -4.58 19.46 -11.40
CA GLN A 172 -5.42 18.89 -12.44
C GLN A 172 -6.89 18.87 -11.99
N GLN A 173 -7.78 19.33 -12.88
CA GLN A 173 -9.19 19.55 -12.57
C GLN A 173 -9.90 18.27 -12.08
N ASP A 174 -9.60 17.12 -12.70
CA ASP A 174 -10.25 15.85 -12.36
C ASP A 174 -9.62 15.15 -11.14
N ILE A 175 -8.53 15.69 -10.59
CA ILE A 175 -7.94 15.17 -9.33
C ILE A 175 -8.27 16.11 -8.17
N GLY A 176 -7.70 17.32 -8.17
CA GLY A 176 -7.86 18.29 -7.09
C GLY A 176 -7.38 17.76 -5.73
N LEU A 177 -8.03 18.25 -4.68
CA LEU A 177 -7.82 17.80 -3.31
C LEU A 177 -8.67 16.55 -3.03
N GLN A 178 -8.02 15.46 -2.68
CA GLN A 178 -8.69 14.22 -2.25
C GLN A 178 -8.10 13.72 -0.94
N CYS A 179 -8.93 13.12 -0.09
CA CYS A 179 -8.51 12.52 1.17
C CYS A 179 -9.24 11.20 1.39
N LEU A 180 -8.51 10.20 1.88
CA LEU A 180 -9.02 8.89 2.27
C LEU A 180 -8.51 8.52 3.66
N SER A 181 -9.39 8.00 4.51
CA SER A 181 -9.02 7.42 5.81
C SER A 181 -9.77 6.11 6.02
N MET A 182 -9.03 5.03 6.31
CA MET A 182 -9.63 3.71 6.54
C MET A 182 -8.74 2.80 7.38
N CYS A 183 -9.35 1.82 8.04
CA CYS A 183 -8.65 0.66 8.60
C CYS A 183 -8.46 -0.39 7.51
N VAL A 184 -7.25 -0.95 7.43
CA VAL A 184 -6.90 -1.98 6.45
C VAL A 184 -7.23 -3.35 7.03
N SER A 185 -8.12 -4.06 6.36
CA SER A 185 -8.45 -5.46 6.57
C SER A 185 -8.63 -6.13 5.21
N PRO A 186 -8.62 -7.47 5.10
CA PRO A 186 -8.83 -8.14 3.82
C PRO A 186 -10.10 -7.70 3.09
N ASN A 187 -11.17 -7.47 3.84
CA ASN A 187 -12.46 -7.03 3.30
C ASN A 187 -12.39 -5.57 2.81
N THR A 188 -11.95 -4.63 3.68
CA THR A 188 -11.89 -3.20 3.31
C THR A 188 -10.88 -2.96 2.20
N TYR A 189 -9.72 -3.63 2.24
CA TYR A 189 -8.71 -3.53 1.19
C TYR A 189 -9.24 -3.99 -0.17
N SER A 190 -9.84 -5.19 -0.23
CA SER A 190 -10.37 -5.74 -1.48
C SER A 190 -11.47 -4.88 -2.08
N ARG A 191 -12.35 -4.32 -1.25
CA ARG A 191 -13.51 -3.54 -1.68
C ARG A 191 -13.17 -2.09 -2.01
N GLU A 192 -12.30 -1.45 -1.22
CA GLU A 192 -12.10 0.00 -1.27
C GLU A 192 -10.78 0.42 -1.95
N ILE A 193 -9.75 -0.45 -1.99
CA ILE A 193 -8.40 -0.08 -2.42
C ILE A 193 -7.96 -0.86 -3.65
N ALA A 194 -8.11 -2.17 -3.64
CA ALA A 194 -7.45 -3.06 -4.59
C ALA A 194 -7.71 -2.73 -6.06
N SER A 195 -8.88 -2.17 -6.40
CA SER A 195 -9.26 -1.82 -7.78
C SER A 195 -8.75 -0.46 -8.26
N ALA A 196 -8.14 0.36 -7.39
CA ALA A 196 -7.65 1.68 -7.76
C ALA A 196 -6.43 1.57 -8.69
N ARG A 197 -6.51 2.16 -9.87
CA ARG A 197 -5.47 2.11 -10.89
C ARG A 197 -4.42 3.19 -10.69
N THR A 198 -3.18 2.86 -11.10
CA THR A 198 -2.12 3.86 -11.28
C THR A 198 -2.51 4.89 -12.32
N PHE A 199 -1.88 6.05 -12.28
CA PHE A 199 -2.19 7.15 -13.17
C PHE A 199 -0.94 7.90 -13.63
N GLY A 200 -1.07 8.58 -14.75
CA GLY A 200 -0.01 9.41 -15.30
C GLY A 200 -0.54 10.56 -16.15
N PHE A 201 0.34 11.48 -16.48
CA PHE A 201 0.03 12.70 -17.22
C PHE A 201 0.54 12.59 -18.65
N ALA A 202 -0.33 12.83 -19.64
CA ALA A 202 0.00 12.74 -21.07
C ALA A 202 1.21 13.61 -21.42
N GLU A 203 1.31 14.77 -20.80
CA GLU A 203 2.37 15.76 -21.03
C GLU A 203 3.76 15.18 -20.66
N ASN A 204 3.81 14.25 -19.70
CA ASN A 204 5.06 13.67 -19.22
C ASN A 204 5.47 12.41 -20.00
N VAL A 205 4.51 11.75 -20.72
CA VAL A 205 4.74 10.43 -21.35
C VAL A 205 5.92 10.44 -22.30
N TRP A 206 6.06 11.49 -23.14
CA TRP A 206 7.15 11.57 -24.10
C TRP A 206 8.53 11.68 -23.40
N GLN A 207 8.62 12.49 -22.36
CA GLN A 207 9.88 12.64 -21.60
C GLN A 207 10.24 11.34 -20.86
N LEU A 208 9.24 10.66 -20.26
CA LEU A 208 9.42 9.37 -19.59
C LEU A 208 9.93 8.30 -20.57
N ARG A 209 9.30 8.20 -21.75
CA ARG A 209 9.71 7.23 -22.80
C ARG A 209 11.13 7.47 -23.29
N ARG A 210 11.56 8.73 -23.44
CA ARG A 210 12.98 9.06 -23.78
C ARG A 210 13.97 8.60 -22.71
N ARG A 211 13.54 8.49 -21.47
CA ARG A 211 14.32 8.00 -20.32
C ARG A 211 14.20 6.47 -20.14
N GLY A 212 13.50 5.78 -21.03
CA GLY A 212 13.26 4.35 -20.93
C GLY A 212 12.20 3.95 -19.90
N LEU A 213 11.32 4.89 -19.52
CA LEU A 213 10.24 4.68 -18.56
C LEU A 213 8.88 4.73 -19.27
N ALA A 214 7.83 4.15 -18.63
CA ALA A 214 6.46 4.11 -19.14
C ALA A 214 6.34 3.52 -20.57
N LEU A 215 7.26 2.62 -20.98
CA LEU A 215 7.25 2.02 -22.30
C LEU A 215 6.08 1.06 -22.52
N GLY A 216 5.59 0.41 -21.44
CA GLY A 216 4.42 -0.48 -21.44
C GLY A 216 3.12 0.21 -21.01
N GLY A 217 3.17 1.52 -20.67
CA GLY A 217 2.02 2.29 -20.23
C GLY A 217 0.98 2.52 -21.33
N SER A 218 -0.28 2.29 -21.01
CA SER A 218 -1.43 2.48 -21.89
C SER A 218 -2.68 2.76 -21.05
N VAL A 219 -3.76 3.24 -21.70
CA VAL A 219 -5.07 3.43 -21.06
C VAL A 219 -5.68 2.12 -20.51
N LYS A 220 -5.14 0.95 -20.89
CA LYS A 220 -5.59 -0.36 -20.37
C LYS A 220 -4.99 -0.69 -18.99
N ASN A 221 -3.89 -0.03 -18.61
CA ASN A 221 -3.16 -0.31 -17.38
C ASN A 221 -2.76 0.94 -16.58
N ALA A 222 -3.30 2.10 -16.94
CA ALA A 222 -3.16 3.33 -16.18
C ALA A 222 -4.32 4.29 -16.50
N ILE A 223 -4.66 5.15 -15.56
CA ILE A 223 -5.49 6.32 -15.82
C ILE A 223 -4.59 7.37 -16.46
N LEU A 224 -4.94 7.80 -17.67
CA LEU A 224 -4.22 8.87 -18.38
C LEU A 224 -4.98 10.19 -18.18
N LEU A 225 -4.27 11.20 -17.69
CA LEU A 225 -4.77 12.56 -17.65
C LEU A 225 -4.19 13.35 -18.83
N GLU A 226 -5.07 13.97 -19.60
CA GLU A 226 -4.75 14.85 -20.71
C GLU A 226 -5.45 16.19 -20.52
N ASN A 227 -4.71 17.29 -20.56
CA ASN A 227 -5.23 18.63 -20.29
C ASN A 227 -6.02 18.73 -18.96
N GLY A 228 -5.53 18.05 -17.91
CA GLY A 228 -6.13 18.01 -16.58
C GLY A 228 -7.37 17.14 -16.44
N ARG A 229 -7.76 16.36 -17.46
CA ARG A 229 -8.95 15.51 -17.49
C ARG A 229 -8.60 14.05 -17.76
N VAL A 230 -9.43 13.14 -17.25
CA VAL A 230 -9.33 11.71 -17.50
C VAL A 230 -9.64 11.40 -18.95
N ALA A 231 -8.67 10.82 -19.66
CA ALA A 231 -8.79 10.44 -21.08
C ALA A 231 -9.31 9.02 -21.30
N ASN A 232 -9.38 8.20 -20.26
CA ASN A 232 -9.91 6.83 -20.33
C ASN A 232 -11.40 6.85 -20.62
N MET A 233 -11.85 6.17 -21.67
CA MET A 233 -13.26 6.15 -22.10
C MET A 233 -14.19 5.52 -21.05
N GLU A 234 -13.69 4.53 -20.30
CA GLU A 234 -14.43 3.88 -19.22
C GLU A 234 -14.54 4.74 -17.94
N GLY A 235 -13.84 5.88 -17.89
CA GLY A 235 -13.81 6.75 -16.72
C GLY A 235 -13.06 6.18 -15.52
N LEU A 236 -13.41 6.68 -14.34
CA LEU A 236 -12.86 6.25 -13.05
C LEU A 236 -13.69 5.12 -12.45
N ARG A 237 -13.03 4.19 -11.75
CA ARG A 237 -13.66 3.12 -10.95
C ARG A 237 -14.24 3.65 -9.63
N PHE A 238 -13.61 4.68 -9.08
CA PHE A 238 -14.06 5.41 -7.89
C PHE A 238 -13.98 6.91 -8.15
N PRO A 239 -14.87 7.73 -7.59
CA PRO A 239 -14.78 9.21 -7.74
C PRO A 239 -13.44 9.77 -7.22
N ASP A 240 -12.83 9.08 -6.26
CA ASP A 240 -11.57 9.39 -5.58
C ASP A 240 -10.48 8.34 -5.87
N GLU A 241 -10.46 7.77 -7.09
CA GLU A 241 -9.56 6.66 -7.46
C GLU A 241 -8.08 7.02 -7.27
N PHE A 242 -7.71 8.27 -7.48
CA PHE A 242 -6.32 8.74 -7.36
C PHE A 242 -5.78 8.62 -5.94
N VAL A 243 -6.52 9.08 -4.93
CA VAL A 243 -6.08 8.95 -3.53
C VAL A 243 -6.14 7.50 -3.06
N ARG A 244 -7.08 6.69 -3.55
CA ARG A 244 -7.13 5.25 -3.28
C ARG A 244 -5.89 4.55 -3.81
N HIS A 245 -5.45 4.90 -5.02
CA HIS A 245 -4.22 4.35 -5.56
C HIS A 245 -3.00 4.78 -4.74
N LYS A 246 -2.94 6.04 -4.28
CA LYS A 246 -1.85 6.47 -3.38
C LYS A 246 -1.87 5.74 -2.02
N ALA A 247 -3.04 5.35 -1.53
CA ALA A 247 -3.15 4.47 -0.37
C ALA A 247 -2.70 3.03 -0.68
N LEU A 248 -3.02 2.50 -1.87
CA LEU A 248 -2.54 1.21 -2.36
C LEU A 248 -1.00 1.17 -2.40
N ASP A 249 -0.37 2.18 -3.01
CA ASP A 249 1.08 2.35 -3.06
C ASP A 249 1.70 2.35 -1.65
N ALA A 250 1.12 3.16 -0.74
CA ALA A 250 1.60 3.25 0.63
C ALA A 250 1.51 1.91 1.37
N ILE A 251 0.41 1.16 1.23
CA ILE A 251 0.25 -0.18 1.82
C ILE A 251 1.32 -1.13 1.29
N GLY A 252 1.62 -1.09 -0.01
CA GLY A 252 2.64 -1.91 -0.64
C GLY A 252 4.06 -1.55 -0.20
N ASP A 253 4.36 -0.26 -0.09
CA ASP A 253 5.66 0.22 0.39
C ASP A 253 5.87 -0.12 1.89
N LEU A 254 4.82 0.04 2.72
CA LEU A 254 4.86 -0.33 4.14
C LEU A 254 4.98 -1.85 4.36
N ALA A 255 4.55 -2.67 3.41
CA ALA A 255 4.72 -4.12 3.44
C ALA A 255 6.19 -4.56 3.37
N LEU A 256 7.11 -3.66 3.07
CA LEU A 256 8.55 -3.88 3.14
C LEU A 256 9.10 -3.85 4.58
N ALA A 257 8.29 -3.53 5.59
CA ALA A 257 8.65 -3.70 6.98
C ALA A 257 8.91 -5.18 7.31
N PRO A 258 9.76 -5.50 8.32
CA PRO A 258 10.11 -6.88 8.67
C PRO A 258 8.96 -7.70 9.27
N ALA A 259 7.85 -7.06 9.60
CA ALA A 259 6.58 -7.66 10.03
C ALA A 259 5.44 -6.68 9.74
N PRO A 260 4.18 -7.14 9.65
CA PRO A 260 3.03 -6.26 9.45
C PRO A 260 2.94 -5.17 10.51
N ILE A 261 2.74 -3.93 10.06
CA ILE A 261 2.66 -2.76 10.94
C ILE A 261 1.27 -2.67 11.57
N ILE A 262 1.24 -2.44 12.87
CA ILE A 262 0.07 -1.99 13.62
C ILE A 262 0.33 -0.54 14.06
N GLY A 263 -0.42 0.37 13.48
CA GLY A 263 -0.24 1.81 13.66
C GLY A 263 -1.03 2.61 12.63
N HIS A 264 -1.11 3.91 12.81
CA HIS A 264 -1.79 4.81 11.89
C HIS A 264 -0.76 5.49 10.97
N TYR A 265 -0.73 5.08 9.71
CA TYR A 265 -0.01 5.79 8.67
C TYR A 265 -0.82 7.00 8.22
N ARG A 266 -0.23 8.20 8.31
CA ARG A 266 -0.81 9.44 7.81
C ARG A 266 0.16 10.11 6.85
N ALA A 267 -0.34 10.59 5.73
CA ALA A 267 0.52 11.27 4.75
C ALA A 267 -0.21 12.33 3.93
N ASN A 268 0.52 13.37 3.60
CA ASN A 268 0.11 14.38 2.64
C ASN A 268 1.05 14.32 1.42
N ARG A 269 0.47 14.16 0.23
CA ARG A 269 1.20 14.00 -1.04
C ARG A 269 2.29 12.92 -0.96
N PRO A 270 1.95 11.67 -0.55
CA PRO A 270 2.93 10.59 -0.43
C PRO A 270 3.48 10.15 -1.78
N GLY A 271 4.64 9.51 -1.72
CA GLY A 271 5.28 8.82 -2.82
C GLY A 271 6.25 7.78 -2.30
N HIS A 272 6.72 6.87 -3.15
CA HIS A 272 7.57 5.73 -2.78
C HIS A 272 8.81 6.13 -1.99
N ARG A 273 9.46 7.25 -2.38
CA ARG A 273 10.61 7.78 -1.66
C ARG A 273 10.26 8.14 -0.22
N LEU A 274 9.18 8.91 -0.03
CA LEU A 274 8.77 9.35 1.29
C LEU A 274 8.37 8.17 2.18
N ASN A 275 7.65 7.18 1.61
CA ASN A 275 7.24 5.96 2.30
C ASN A 275 8.46 5.12 2.74
N ASN A 276 9.44 4.94 1.85
CA ASN A 276 10.65 4.20 2.16
C ASN A 276 11.54 4.94 3.17
N ASP A 277 11.69 6.26 3.05
CA ASP A 277 12.45 7.07 3.99
C ASP A 277 11.80 7.04 5.39
N LEU A 278 10.44 7.00 5.48
CA LEU A 278 9.74 6.81 6.74
C LEU A 278 10.03 5.45 7.37
N LEU A 279 10.04 4.37 6.57
CA LEU A 279 10.43 3.04 7.05
C LEU A 279 11.88 3.01 7.52
N ARG A 280 12.81 3.63 6.80
CA ARG A 280 14.21 3.75 7.22
C ARG A 280 14.33 4.47 8.56
N LEU A 281 13.61 5.58 8.72
CA LEU A 281 13.58 6.34 9.97
C LEU A 281 12.97 5.51 11.11
N LEU A 282 11.86 4.81 10.87
CA LEU A 282 11.24 3.92 11.85
C LEU A 282 12.24 2.86 12.32
N MET A 283 12.90 2.17 11.38
CA MET A 283 13.83 1.07 11.69
C MET A 283 15.12 1.55 12.37
N SER A 284 15.46 2.84 12.27
CA SER A 284 16.65 3.42 12.90
C SER A 284 16.47 3.71 14.41
N ASP A 285 15.24 3.73 14.93
CA ASP A 285 14.96 3.97 16.36
C ASP A 285 14.07 2.84 16.93
N GLU A 286 14.70 1.84 17.54
CA GLU A 286 14.02 0.69 18.15
C GLU A 286 13.04 1.07 19.27
N ARG A 287 13.11 2.30 19.82
CA ARG A 287 12.16 2.80 20.81
C ARG A 287 10.81 3.19 20.19
N SER A 288 10.76 3.37 18.88
CA SER A 288 9.56 3.81 18.16
C SER A 288 8.62 2.67 17.81
N TRP A 289 9.07 1.43 17.95
CA TRP A 289 8.27 0.25 17.63
C TRP A 289 8.59 -0.92 18.57
N GLN A 290 7.70 -1.89 18.58
CA GLN A 290 7.90 -3.15 19.32
C GLN A 290 7.43 -4.32 18.46
N ARG A 291 8.24 -5.37 18.37
CA ARG A 291 7.82 -6.64 17.77
C ARG A 291 7.07 -7.46 18.81
N VAL A 292 5.87 -7.89 18.50
CA VAL A 292 4.99 -8.63 19.42
C VAL A 292 4.34 -9.79 18.68
N ALA A 293 4.08 -10.89 19.38
CA ALA A 293 3.26 -11.96 18.83
C ALA A 293 1.81 -11.47 18.70
N ALA A 294 1.19 -11.71 17.57
CA ALA A 294 -0.19 -11.30 17.31
C ALA A 294 -1.17 -11.87 18.34
N ALA A 295 -0.94 -13.09 18.81
CA ALA A 295 -1.74 -13.71 19.86
C ALA A 295 -1.72 -12.89 21.16
N ASP A 296 -0.57 -12.36 21.57
CA ASP A 296 -0.45 -11.59 22.81
C ASP A 296 -1.12 -10.22 22.70
N LEU A 297 -1.11 -9.60 21.50
CA LEU A 297 -1.85 -8.37 21.23
C LEU A 297 -3.37 -8.62 21.31
N LEU A 298 -3.85 -9.68 20.64
CA LEU A 298 -5.27 -10.00 20.59
C LEU A 298 -5.84 -10.50 21.92
N ASP A 299 -5.00 -11.12 22.76
CA ASP A 299 -5.38 -11.59 24.10
C ASP A 299 -5.24 -10.49 25.18
N GLY A 300 -4.85 -9.27 24.79
CA GLY A 300 -4.70 -8.14 25.73
C GLY A 300 -3.55 -8.31 26.73
N LYS A 301 -2.58 -9.18 26.45
CA LYS A 301 -1.45 -9.47 27.35
C LYS A 301 -0.34 -8.43 27.29
N ILE A 302 -0.39 -7.51 26.34
CA ILE A 302 0.65 -6.49 26.15
C ILE A 302 0.36 -5.30 27.06
N ASN A 303 1.08 -5.23 28.18
CA ASN A 303 1.09 -4.08 29.08
C ASN A 303 1.73 -2.88 28.37
N GLY A 304 1.02 -1.74 28.30
CA GLY A 304 1.56 -0.46 27.83
C GLY A 304 0.98 0.11 26.55
N LEU A 305 -0.03 -0.51 25.95
CA LEU A 305 -1.09 0.24 25.28
C LEU A 305 -2.00 0.70 26.43
N ASP A 306 -1.92 1.97 26.82
CA ASP A 306 -2.73 2.51 27.91
C ASP A 306 -4.18 2.00 27.79
N GLN A 307 -4.72 1.44 28.89
CA GLN A 307 -6.15 1.07 28.98
C GLN A 307 -7.07 2.24 28.66
N ALA A 308 -6.57 3.48 28.78
CA ALA A 308 -7.23 4.68 28.31
C ALA A 308 -7.41 4.74 26.78
N MET A 309 -6.53 4.10 25.98
CA MET A 309 -6.72 3.98 24.53
C MET A 309 -7.65 2.83 24.12
N LEU A 310 -7.85 1.84 24.97
CA LEU A 310 -8.83 0.76 24.76
C LEU A 310 -10.27 1.22 25.03
N GLY A 311 -10.46 2.39 25.65
CA GLY A 311 -11.75 2.93 26.07
C GLY A 311 -12.39 3.95 25.12
N ILE A 312 -11.75 4.32 24.03
CA ILE A 312 -12.36 5.26 23.08
C ILE A 312 -13.16 4.49 22.03
N GLY A 313 -14.45 4.32 22.34
CA GLY A 313 -15.57 4.34 21.42
C GLY A 313 -15.56 3.33 20.28
N LEU A 314 -15.95 2.10 20.58
CA LEU A 314 -16.75 1.30 19.64
C LEU A 314 -18.16 1.91 19.58
N GLU A 315 -18.30 3.14 19.12
CA GLU A 315 -19.57 3.59 18.60
C GLU A 315 -19.66 3.09 17.15
N GLU A 316 -20.55 2.13 16.97
CA GLU A 316 -21.02 1.63 15.68
C GLU A 316 -21.49 2.82 14.83
N ALA A 317 -20.71 3.21 13.84
CA ALA A 317 -21.24 3.98 12.74
C ALA A 317 -22.13 3.03 11.90
N THR A 318 -23.38 2.87 12.34
CA THR A 318 -24.45 2.30 11.52
C THR A 318 -24.69 3.27 10.35
N TYR A 319 -24.11 2.99 9.21
CA TYR A 319 -24.48 3.67 7.96
C TYR A 319 -25.81 3.10 7.47
N GLY A 320 -26.89 3.78 7.80
CA GLY A 320 -28.17 3.63 7.14
C GLY A 320 -28.06 4.06 5.68
N SER A 321 -28.52 3.19 4.79
CA SER A 321 -28.75 3.48 3.40
C SER A 321 -29.83 4.56 3.27
N ASP A 322 -29.47 5.81 2.93
CA ASP A 322 -30.44 6.71 2.31
C ASP A 322 -29.75 7.67 1.33
N THR A 323 -30.30 7.65 0.12
CA THR A 323 -29.87 8.43 -1.05
C THR A 323 -30.57 9.76 -1.08
N SER A 324 -29.89 10.90 -0.90
CA SER A 324 -30.35 12.17 -1.46
C SER A 324 -29.21 13.20 -1.63
N HIS A 325 -29.28 13.89 -2.75
CA HIS A 325 -28.28 14.84 -3.28
C HIS A 325 -28.07 16.16 -2.47
N ALA A 326 -28.72 16.36 -1.33
CA ALA A 326 -28.67 17.58 -0.55
C ALA A 326 -27.51 17.66 0.48
N VAL A 327 -26.75 16.59 0.70
CA VAL A 327 -25.74 16.47 1.76
C VAL A 327 -24.33 16.95 1.35
N ARG A 328 -24.15 17.42 0.09
CA ARG A 328 -22.81 17.74 -0.44
C ARG A 328 -22.18 19.02 0.09
N SER A 329 -22.92 20.04 0.50
CA SER A 329 -22.33 21.33 0.92
C SER A 329 -21.96 21.38 2.41
N GLU A 330 -22.74 20.77 3.29
CA GLU A 330 -22.44 20.71 4.72
C GLU A 330 -21.27 19.75 5.08
N LYS A 331 -21.10 18.67 4.30
CA LYS A 331 -19.97 17.73 4.49
C LYS A 331 -18.63 18.35 4.09
N LEU A 332 -18.60 19.28 3.15
CA LEU A 332 -17.36 19.95 2.72
C LEU A 332 -16.79 20.90 3.79
N SER A 333 -17.63 21.57 4.59
CA SER A 333 -17.18 22.42 5.69
C SER A 333 -16.60 21.60 6.83
N THR A 334 -17.29 20.53 7.25
CA THR A 334 -16.82 19.62 8.30
C THR A 334 -15.54 18.86 7.92
N TRP A 335 -15.36 18.54 6.64
CA TRP A 335 -14.12 17.91 6.17
C TRP A 335 -12.94 18.89 6.11
N ARG A 336 -13.18 20.15 5.77
CA ARG A 336 -12.17 21.19 5.80
C ARG A 336 -11.69 21.47 7.23
N GLU A 337 -12.61 21.57 8.18
CA GLU A 337 -12.31 21.70 9.62
C GLU A 337 -11.60 20.46 10.19
N ALA A 338 -11.95 19.26 9.74
CA ALA A 338 -11.26 18.04 10.11
C ALA A 338 -9.84 17.99 9.51
N LEU A 339 -9.68 18.45 8.26
CA LEU A 339 -8.39 18.53 7.58
C LEU A 339 -7.49 19.58 8.24
N ASP A 340 -8.01 20.75 8.60
CA ASP A 340 -7.26 21.80 9.27
C ASP A 340 -6.82 21.39 10.68
N ARG A 341 -7.65 20.66 11.42
CA ARG A 341 -7.26 19.99 12.68
C ARG A 341 -6.17 18.92 12.47
N VAL A 342 -6.27 18.15 11.41
CA VAL A 342 -5.28 17.11 11.05
C VAL A 342 -3.97 17.73 10.58
N LEU A 343 -4.03 18.88 9.89
CA LEU A 343 -2.86 19.59 9.36
C LEU A 343 -2.24 20.59 10.36
N GLY A 344 -2.83 20.77 11.56
CA GLY A 344 -2.35 21.71 12.60
C GLY A 344 -2.46 23.17 12.17
N ARG A 345 -3.37 23.50 11.24
CA ARG A 345 -3.65 24.89 10.85
C ARG A 345 -4.64 25.49 11.84
N THR A 346 -4.23 26.54 12.55
CA THR A 346 -5.13 27.37 13.35
C THR A 346 -5.66 28.51 12.48
N ASP A 347 -6.90 28.92 12.72
CA ASP A 347 -7.57 30.05 12.04
C ASP A 347 -6.76 31.35 12.17
N GLY A 348 -5.84 31.60 11.29
CA GLY A 348 -4.96 32.79 11.32
C GLY A 348 -4.10 33.03 10.10
N ASP A 349 -3.90 32.02 9.25
CA ASP A 349 -3.06 32.13 8.06
C ASP A 349 -3.88 32.09 6.75
N THR A 350 -4.47 33.22 6.43
CA THR A 350 -4.91 33.53 5.06
C THR A 350 -4.07 34.69 4.53
N PRO A 351 -3.46 34.58 3.31
CA PRO A 351 -2.79 35.69 2.68
C PRO A 351 -3.76 36.79 2.21
#